data_195b1a1cec986ac4a8db0ed0f7a066f2
#
_entry.id   195b1a1cec986ac4a8db0ed0f7a066f2
#
_cell.length_a   1.000
_cell.length_b   1.000
_cell.length_c   1.000
_cell.angle_alpha   90.00
_cell.angle_beta   90.00
_cell.angle_gamma   90.00
#
_symmetry.space_group_name_H-M   'P 1'
#
loop_
_entity.id
_entity.type
_entity.pdbx_description
1 polymer ?
#
loop_
_entity_poly.entity_id
_entity_poly.type
_entity_poly.pdbx_seq_one_letter_code
_entity_poly.pdbx_strand_id
1 'polypeptide(L)'
;VTATAGIGTNLYLCKVAMDIVAKKMPADKDGVRVAQLDEGSYRRQLWPHQPLTDFWRVGRATADKLRRYGVFTMGDLARFSLHHQDFLFEMFGVNAELLIDHAWGVEPVTIADIKAYRPETHSLSSGQVLQRPYSAAEARNVVLEMADALALELVEKGLVTDQVVLDVGYDTSSAEVAALAEHELKSDRYGRKVPNHAHGSQRLDTPCSSGRAICRAVAEIFDRVTDSRLTVRRLNVTAAHVAPRGMHKLQDKPRAVQLDLFADPEELQRTEAERRMSEEKEQRTQSAILSIKKKFGKNAILKGLNFAEGATQRERNSQIGGHKA
;
A
#
# COMPACT_ATOMS: atom_id res chain seq x y z
N VAL A 1 26.02 -6.25 3.79
CA VAL A 1 24.84 -6.01 2.92
C VAL A 1 25.33 -5.84 1.50
N THR A 2 24.78 -6.57 0.54
CA THR A 2 25.10 -6.38 -0.89
C THR A 2 24.12 -5.35 -1.45
N ALA A 3 24.65 -4.28 -2.05
CA ALA A 3 23.85 -3.24 -2.69
C ALA A 3 23.97 -3.32 -4.23
N THR A 4 22.97 -2.79 -4.93
CA THR A 4 23.03 -2.59 -6.39
C THR A 4 22.75 -1.12 -6.71
N ALA A 5 23.47 -0.56 -7.68
CA ALA A 5 23.29 0.79 -8.18
C ALA A 5 23.14 0.78 -9.69
N GLY A 6 22.28 1.63 -10.23
CA GLY A 6 22.09 1.83 -11.66
C GLY A 6 22.33 3.29 -12.04
N ILE A 7 23.13 3.51 -13.05
CA ILE A 7 23.40 4.81 -13.65
C ILE A 7 22.75 4.82 -15.05
N GLY A 8 22.04 5.87 -15.40
CA GLY A 8 21.36 5.97 -16.70
C GLY A 8 21.11 7.41 -17.11
N THR A 9 20.81 7.62 -18.38
CA THR A 9 20.45 8.92 -18.95
C THR A 9 19.05 9.39 -18.54
N ASN A 10 18.21 8.46 -18.06
CA ASN A 10 16.88 8.73 -17.53
C ASN A 10 16.54 7.77 -16.38
N LEU A 11 15.42 8.01 -15.68
CA LEU A 11 15.01 7.24 -14.50
C LEU A 11 14.73 5.76 -14.81
N TYR A 12 14.15 5.47 -15.96
CA TYR A 12 13.87 4.10 -16.40
C TYR A 12 15.17 3.31 -16.61
N LEU A 13 16.14 3.91 -17.32
CA LEU A 13 17.43 3.28 -17.58
C LEU A 13 18.25 3.08 -16.29
N CYS A 14 18.21 4.03 -15.35
CA CYS A 14 18.76 3.82 -14.02
C CYS A 14 18.13 2.59 -13.34
N LYS A 15 16.80 2.47 -13.40
CA LYS A 15 16.07 1.39 -12.74
C LYS A 15 16.39 0.02 -13.36
N VAL A 16 16.38 -0.13 -14.67
CA VAL A 16 16.66 -1.42 -15.31
C VAL A 16 18.14 -1.78 -15.29
N ALA A 17 19.05 -0.79 -15.31
CA ALA A 17 20.47 -1.02 -15.04
C ALA A 17 20.66 -1.66 -13.66
N MET A 18 20.01 -1.11 -12.63
CA MET A 18 20.08 -1.63 -11.26
C MET A 18 19.45 -3.02 -11.12
N ASP A 19 18.25 -3.22 -11.69
CA ASP A 19 17.45 -4.43 -11.45
C ASP A 19 17.88 -5.63 -12.31
N ILE A 20 18.37 -5.41 -13.53
CA ILE A 20 18.68 -6.48 -14.47
C ILE A 20 20.19 -6.66 -14.65
N VAL A 21 20.91 -5.56 -14.91
CA VAL A 21 22.33 -5.65 -15.27
C VAL A 21 23.21 -5.75 -14.02
N ALA A 22 23.07 -4.82 -13.06
CA ALA A 22 23.93 -4.77 -11.87
C ALA A 22 23.85 -6.04 -11.02
N LYS A 23 22.68 -6.70 -10.95
CA LYS A 23 22.53 -7.97 -10.23
C LYS A 23 23.42 -9.10 -10.75
N LYS A 24 23.84 -9.03 -12.01
CA LYS A 24 24.72 -10.01 -12.66
C LYS A 24 26.21 -9.59 -12.66
N MET A 25 26.49 -8.35 -12.23
CA MET A 25 27.87 -7.84 -12.14
C MET A 25 28.55 -8.30 -10.85
N PRO A 26 29.90 -8.43 -10.85
CA PRO A 26 30.64 -8.59 -9.60
C PRO A 26 30.48 -7.34 -8.72
N ALA A 27 30.53 -7.55 -7.41
CA ALA A 27 30.57 -6.44 -6.46
C ALA A 27 31.94 -5.76 -6.50
N ASP A 28 31.97 -4.44 -6.29
CA ASP A 28 33.19 -3.69 -6.09
C ASP A 28 33.79 -3.94 -4.68
N LYS A 29 34.88 -3.23 -4.35
CA LYS A 29 35.56 -3.32 -3.05
C LYS A 29 34.67 -2.98 -1.84
N ASP A 30 33.60 -2.21 -2.05
CA ASP A 30 32.67 -1.77 -1.02
C ASP A 30 31.39 -2.65 -0.98
N GLY A 31 31.37 -3.74 -1.77
CA GLY A 31 30.23 -4.67 -1.84
C GLY A 31 29.08 -4.18 -2.71
N VAL A 32 29.29 -3.15 -3.53
CA VAL A 32 28.27 -2.56 -4.40
C VAL A 32 28.43 -3.10 -5.83
N ARG A 33 27.31 -3.48 -6.43
CA ARG A 33 27.25 -3.87 -7.85
C ARG A 33 26.70 -2.70 -8.66
N VAL A 34 27.49 -2.18 -9.58
CA VAL A 34 27.15 -0.98 -10.35
C VAL A 34 27.00 -1.33 -11.84
N ALA A 35 25.95 -0.84 -12.48
CA ALA A 35 25.78 -0.92 -13.92
C ALA A 35 25.37 0.43 -14.50
N GLN A 36 25.74 0.68 -15.75
CA GLN A 36 25.40 1.90 -16.47
C GLN A 36 24.72 1.56 -17.78
N LEU A 37 23.67 2.30 -18.13
CA LEU A 37 22.96 2.21 -19.42
C LEU A 37 22.67 3.61 -19.96
N ASP A 38 22.87 3.74 -21.26
CA ASP A 38 22.25 4.74 -22.13
C ASP A 38 21.27 4.05 -23.10
N GLU A 39 20.54 4.78 -23.91
CA GLU A 39 19.55 4.25 -24.85
C GLU A 39 20.19 3.26 -25.84
N GLY A 40 21.41 3.53 -26.29
CA GLY A 40 22.13 2.67 -27.21
C GLY A 40 22.55 1.35 -26.61
N SER A 41 23.15 1.39 -25.41
CA SER A 41 23.56 0.19 -24.66
C SER A 41 22.35 -0.60 -24.14
N TYR A 42 21.27 0.06 -23.75
CA TYR A 42 20.00 -0.56 -23.42
C TYR A 42 19.48 -1.42 -24.57
N ARG A 43 19.40 -0.86 -25.78
CA ARG A 43 18.92 -1.58 -26.95
C ARG A 43 19.81 -2.77 -27.30
N ARG A 44 21.12 -2.60 -27.25
CA ARG A 44 22.07 -3.69 -27.53
C ARG A 44 22.00 -4.82 -26.51
N GLN A 45 21.88 -4.50 -25.22
CA GLN A 45 21.99 -5.48 -24.14
C GLN A 45 20.65 -6.06 -23.70
N LEU A 46 19.59 -5.22 -23.63
CA LEU A 46 18.33 -5.57 -22.99
C LEU A 46 17.16 -5.76 -23.95
N TRP A 47 17.26 -5.35 -25.22
CA TRP A 47 16.22 -5.68 -26.19
C TRP A 47 15.98 -7.18 -26.37
N PRO A 48 17.02 -8.06 -26.38
CA PRO A 48 16.80 -9.51 -26.45
C PRO A 48 16.52 -10.16 -25.08
N HIS A 49 16.55 -9.39 -23.98
CA HIS A 49 16.41 -9.95 -22.64
C HIS A 49 15.02 -10.53 -22.38
N GLN A 50 14.99 -11.68 -21.71
CA GLN A 50 13.79 -12.36 -21.24
C GLN A 50 14.00 -12.79 -19.77
N PRO A 51 12.91 -12.87 -18.99
CA PRO A 51 11.51 -12.61 -19.35
C PRO A 51 11.18 -11.11 -19.32
N LEU A 52 10.10 -10.70 -20.01
CA LEU A 52 9.56 -9.33 -19.96
C LEU A 52 9.23 -8.85 -18.56
N THR A 53 8.90 -9.77 -17.65
CA THR A 53 8.56 -9.46 -16.25
C THR A 53 9.74 -8.99 -15.41
N ASP A 54 10.97 -9.03 -15.90
CA ASP A 54 12.13 -8.46 -15.24
C ASP A 54 12.17 -6.93 -15.38
N PHE A 55 11.49 -6.41 -16.40
CA PHE A 55 11.42 -4.98 -16.63
C PHE A 55 10.42 -4.29 -15.71
N TRP A 56 10.81 -3.14 -15.21
CA TRP A 56 9.97 -2.33 -14.36
C TRP A 56 8.63 -2.00 -15.04
N ARG A 57 7.54 -2.12 -14.28
CA ARG A 57 6.14 -1.95 -14.72
C ARG A 57 5.60 -2.98 -15.72
N VAL A 58 6.33 -4.01 -16.06
CA VAL A 58 5.80 -5.14 -16.82
C VAL A 58 5.45 -6.29 -15.91
N GLY A 59 4.17 -6.39 -15.55
CA GLY A 59 3.64 -7.51 -14.77
C GLY A 59 3.29 -8.73 -15.63
N ARG A 60 2.97 -9.87 -14.97
CA ARG A 60 2.56 -11.10 -15.66
C ARG A 60 1.41 -10.88 -16.63
N ALA A 61 0.35 -10.19 -16.21
CA ALA A 61 -0.81 -9.94 -17.06
C ALA A 61 -0.46 -9.15 -18.33
N THR A 62 0.44 -8.17 -18.24
CA THR A 62 0.96 -7.42 -19.39
C THR A 62 1.78 -8.33 -20.30
N ALA A 63 2.73 -9.08 -19.72
CA ALA A 63 3.57 -10.00 -20.49
C ALA A 63 2.75 -11.10 -21.18
N ASP A 64 1.73 -11.65 -20.51
CA ASP A 64 0.87 -12.69 -21.09
C ASP A 64 -0.02 -12.17 -22.22
N LYS A 65 -0.50 -10.92 -22.11
CA LYS A 65 -1.21 -10.25 -23.22
C LYS A 65 -0.28 -10.08 -24.44
N LEU A 66 0.92 -9.53 -24.24
CA LEU A 66 1.90 -9.30 -25.31
C LEU A 66 2.33 -10.62 -25.99
N ARG A 67 2.55 -11.67 -25.21
CA ARG A 67 2.94 -13.00 -25.72
C ARG A 67 1.96 -13.58 -26.72
N ARG A 68 0.66 -13.33 -26.56
CA ARG A 68 -0.38 -13.80 -27.50
C ARG A 68 -0.22 -13.24 -28.91
N TYR A 69 0.52 -12.13 -29.04
CA TYR A 69 0.80 -11.46 -30.32
C TYR A 69 2.28 -11.59 -30.74
N GLY A 70 3.00 -12.56 -30.17
CA GLY A 70 4.39 -12.84 -30.53
C GLY A 70 5.41 -11.85 -29.99
N VAL A 71 5.03 -11.02 -29.01
CA VAL A 71 5.91 -10.04 -28.37
C VAL A 71 6.48 -10.65 -27.08
N PHE A 72 7.74 -11.04 -27.10
CA PHE A 72 8.43 -11.73 -26.00
C PHE A 72 9.50 -10.89 -25.32
N THR A 73 9.98 -9.84 -25.98
CA THR A 73 11.09 -8.98 -25.56
C THR A 73 10.74 -7.50 -25.70
N MET A 74 11.52 -6.62 -25.05
CA MET A 74 11.38 -5.18 -25.24
C MET A 74 11.71 -4.76 -26.67
N GLY A 75 12.64 -5.44 -27.33
CA GLY A 75 12.94 -5.22 -28.73
C GLY A 75 11.79 -5.60 -29.65
N ASP A 76 11.05 -6.67 -29.35
CA ASP A 76 9.82 -7.02 -30.09
C ASP A 76 8.74 -5.96 -29.89
N LEU A 77 8.55 -5.51 -28.64
CA LEU A 77 7.57 -4.46 -28.32
C LEU A 77 7.90 -3.14 -29.04
N ALA A 78 9.16 -2.73 -29.04
CA ALA A 78 9.61 -1.53 -29.74
C ALA A 78 9.33 -1.63 -31.26
N ARG A 79 9.66 -2.75 -31.89
CA ARG A 79 9.36 -2.96 -33.31
C ARG A 79 7.87 -3.07 -33.60
N PHE A 80 7.13 -3.76 -32.73
CA PHE A 80 5.67 -3.90 -32.84
C PHE A 80 4.98 -2.54 -32.79
N SER A 81 5.44 -1.63 -31.92
CA SER A 81 4.86 -0.31 -31.75
C SER A 81 4.93 0.58 -33.01
N LEU A 82 5.88 0.33 -33.92
CA LEU A 82 6.03 1.12 -35.17
C LEU A 82 4.80 1.02 -36.10
N HIS A 83 4.08 -0.10 -36.04
CA HIS A 83 2.97 -0.37 -36.94
C HIS A 83 1.66 -0.67 -36.25
N HIS A 84 1.68 -0.89 -34.91
CA HIS A 84 0.54 -1.34 -34.12
C HIS A 84 0.32 -0.49 -32.86
N GLN A 85 0.62 0.81 -32.95
CA GLN A 85 0.48 1.71 -31.80
C GLN A 85 -0.96 1.78 -31.31
N ASP A 86 -1.92 2.00 -32.22
CA ASP A 86 -3.36 2.10 -31.86
C ASP A 86 -3.86 0.82 -31.18
N PHE A 87 -3.41 -0.34 -31.64
CA PHE A 87 -3.73 -1.61 -31.04
C PHE A 87 -3.18 -1.76 -29.60
N LEU A 88 -1.96 -1.25 -29.35
CA LEU A 88 -1.41 -1.20 -27.99
C LEU A 88 -2.21 -0.28 -27.09
N PHE A 89 -2.68 0.87 -27.59
CA PHE A 89 -3.56 1.77 -26.84
C PHE A 89 -4.94 1.14 -26.55
N GLU A 90 -5.51 0.40 -27.51
CA GLU A 90 -6.73 -0.36 -27.27
C GLU A 90 -6.56 -1.42 -26.18
N MET A 91 -5.41 -2.12 -26.17
CA MET A 91 -5.12 -3.20 -25.22
C MET A 91 -4.78 -2.72 -23.80
N PHE A 92 -4.06 -1.61 -23.68
CA PHE A 92 -3.45 -1.15 -22.42
C PHE A 92 -3.90 0.25 -21.99
N GLY A 93 -4.72 0.94 -22.80
CA GLY A 93 -5.12 2.32 -22.53
C GLY A 93 -3.91 3.25 -22.43
N VAL A 94 -3.96 4.24 -21.57
CA VAL A 94 -2.87 5.22 -21.35
C VAL A 94 -1.53 4.55 -20.93
N ASN A 95 -1.55 3.34 -20.41
CA ASN A 95 -0.31 2.62 -20.08
C ASN A 95 0.46 2.16 -21.34
N ALA A 96 -0.15 2.19 -22.53
CA ALA A 96 0.54 1.86 -23.77
C ALA A 96 1.68 2.84 -24.07
N GLU A 97 1.46 4.13 -23.86
CA GLU A 97 2.49 5.17 -24.03
C GLU A 97 3.74 4.84 -23.21
N LEU A 98 3.56 4.60 -21.92
CA LEU A 98 4.66 4.23 -21.02
C LEU A 98 5.37 2.93 -21.46
N LEU A 99 4.60 1.93 -21.90
CA LEU A 99 5.17 0.66 -22.39
C LEU A 99 6.00 0.86 -23.65
N ILE A 100 5.55 1.68 -24.58
CA ILE A 100 6.25 2.01 -25.81
C ILE A 100 7.52 2.79 -25.50
N ASP A 101 7.44 3.85 -24.72
CA ASP A 101 8.59 4.66 -24.31
C ASP A 101 9.67 3.82 -23.65
N HIS A 102 9.28 3.00 -22.68
CA HIS A 102 10.21 2.09 -22.01
C HIS A 102 10.82 1.06 -22.94
N ALA A 103 10.07 0.56 -23.94
CA ALA A 103 10.62 -0.35 -24.94
C ALA A 103 11.72 0.33 -25.78
N TRP A 104 11.59 1.62 -26.06
CA TRP A 104 12.60 2.43 -26.74
C TRP A 104 13.72 2.92 -25.82
N GLY A 105 13.58 2.76 -24.50
CA GLY A 105 14.52 3.25 -23.48
C GLY A 105 14.32 4.72 -23.14
N VAL A 106 13.13 5.24 -23.36
CA VAL A 106 12.75 6.64 -23.09
C VAL A 106 11.97 6.71 -21.79
N GLU A 107 12.22 7.75 -21.00
CA GLU A 107 11.41 8.13 -19.81
C GLU A 107 11.38 9.65 -19.72
N PRO A 108 10.24 10.28 -20.03
CA PRO A 108 10.12 11.74 -20.00
C PRO A 108 10.07 12.33 -18.60
N VAL A 109 9.66 11.53 -17.60
CA VAL A 109 9.49 12.00 -16.22
C VAL A 109 10.85 12.21 -15.55
N THR A 110 11.03 13.40 -14.97
CA THR A 110 12.24 13.79 -14.25
C THR A 110 12.06 13.76 -12.74
N ILE A 111 13.16 13.87 -11.99
CA ILE A 111 13.10 14.03 -10.52
C ILE A 111 12.36 15.33 -10.12
N ALA A 112 12.45 16.38 -10.95
CA ALA A 112 11.70 17.62 -10.72
C ALA A 112 10.19 17.40 -10.81
N ASP A 113 9.73 16.65 -11.83
CA ASP A 113 8.32 16.31 -11.99
C ASP A 113 7.81 15.47 -10.82
N ILE A 114 8.60 14.45 -10.38
CA ILE A 114 8.25 13.64 -9.20
C ILE A 114 8.12 14.50 -7.95
N LYS A 115 9.03 15.46 -7.73
CA LYS A 115 8.97 16.37 -6.59
C LYS A 115 7.78 17.35 -6.66
N ALA A 116 7.44 17.79 -7.86
CA ALA A 116 6.31 18.69 -8.11
C ALA A 116 4.95 17.97 -8.06
N TYR A 117 4.93 16.65 -8.30
CA TYR A 117 3.71 15.86 -8.35
C TYR A 117 2.94 15.95 -7.03
N ARG A 118 1.67 16.28 -7.13
CA ARG A 118 0.71 16.26 -6.03
C ARG A 118 -0.33 15.19 -6.38
N PRO A 119 -0.24 14.00 -5.75
CA PRO A 119 -1.21 12.96 -6.02
C PRO A 119 -2.60 13.42 -5.64
N GLU A 120 -3.55 13.21 -6.50
CA GLU A 120 -4.98 13.26 -6.18
C GLU A 120 -5.34 12.04 -5.31
N THR A 121 -4.53 11.77 -4.29
CA THR A 121 -4.68 10.56 -3.50
C THR A 121 -5.92 10.65 -2.66
N HIS A 122 -6.75 9.68 -2.85
CA HIS A 122 -7.94 9.48 -2.08
C HIS A 122 -7.79 8.36 -1.04
N SER A 123 -6.56 7.89 -0.80
CA SER A 123 -6.29 6.84 0.19
C SER A 123 -4.92 6.96 0.85
N LEU A 124 -4.85 6.55 2.12
CA LEU A 124 -3.63 6.39 2.90
C LEU A 124 -3.59 4.97 3.44
N SER A 125 -2.54 4.19 3.15
CA SER A 125 -2.47 2.80 3.56
C SER A 125 -1.19 2.48 4.32
N SER A 126 -1.31 1.54 5.27
CA SER A 126 -0.20 0.97 6.03
C SER A 126 -0.23 -0.54 5.88
N GLY A 127 0.83 -1.12 5.32
CA GLY A 127 0.99 -2.56 5.15
C GLY A 127 2.10 -3.14 6.01
N GLN A 128 1.94 -4.41 6.42
CA GLN A 128 2.94 -5.16 7.17
C GLN A 128 2.97 -6.62 6.77
N VAL A 129 4.18 -7.16 6.59
CA VAL A 129 4.43 -8.60 6.54
C VAL A 129 4.96 -9.01 7.91
N LEU A 130 4.26 -9.93 8.56
CA LEU A 130 4.62 -10.42 9.88
C LEU A 130 5.83 -11.34 9.80
N GLN A 131 6.69 -11.36 10.83
CA GLN A 131 7.94 -12.13 10.82
C GLN A 131 7.70 -13.65 10.86
N ARG A 132 6.62 -14.07 11.51
CA ARG A 132 6.17 -15.48 11.62
C ARG A 132 4.66 -15.55 11.34
N PRO A 133 4.09 -16.75 11.20
CA PRO A 133 2.64 -16.92 11.27
C PRO A 133 2.11 -16.44 12.63
N TYR A 134 1.08 -15.63 12.61
CA TYR A 134 0.41 -15.09 13.81
C TYR A 134 -0.97 -15.75 13.95
N SER A 135 -1.38 -16.02 15.17
CA SER A 135 -2.78 -16.34 15.47
C SER A 135 -3.69 -15.15 15.16
N ALA A 136 -4.98 -15.40 15.00
CA ALA A 136 -5.95 -14.32 14.79
C ALA A 136 -5.93 -13.29 15.92
N ALA A 137 -5.75 -13.74 17.17
CA ALA A 137 -5.69 -12.84 18.34
C ALA A 137 -4.47 -11.92 18.30
N GLU A 138 -3.27 -12.45 18.02
CA GLU A 138 -2.06 -11.65 17.85
C GLU A 138 -2.17 -10.70 16.66
N ALA A 139 -2.70 -11.17 15.52
CA ALA A 139 -2.89 -10.36 14.33
C ALA A 139 -3.87 -9.20 14.56
N ARG A 140 -4.93 -9.42 15.36
CA ARG A 140 -5.89 -8.39 15.77
C ARG A 140 -5.21 -7.26 16.55
N ASN A 141 -4.29 -7.58 17.45
CA ASN A 141 -3.51 -6.58 18.17
C ASN A 141 -2.68 -5.72 17.23
N VAL A 142 -2.01 -6.36 16.26
CA VAL A 142 -1.21 -5.64 15.24
C VAL A 142 -2.09 -4.75 14.36
N VAL A 143 -3.26 -5.23 13.96
CA VAL A 143 -4.23 -4.43 13.16
C VAL A 143 -4.65 -3.18 13.91
N LEU A 144 -4.92 -3.28 15.21
CA LEU A 144 -5.27 -2.12 16.06
C LEU A 144 -4.09 -1.14 16.21
N GLU A 145 -2.85 -1.64 16.35
CA GLU A 145 -1.66 -0.79 16.33
C GLU A 145 -1.51 -0.03 15.01
N MET A 146 -1.75 -0.71 13.89
CA MET A 146 -1.67 -0.12 12.56
C MET A 146 -2.76 0.93 12.35
N ALA A 147 -3.98 0.66 12.81
CA ALA A 147 -5.11 1.57 12.74
C ALA A 147 -4.87 2.86 13.57
N ASP A 148 -4.31 2.71 14.79
CA ASP A 148 -3.96 3.85 15.63
C ASP A 148 -2.83 4.71 15.02
N ALA A 149 -1.82 4.07 14.46
CA ALA A 149 -0.75 4.77 13.76
C ALA A 149 -1.26 5.51 12.51
N LEU A 150 -2.16 4.90 11.75
CA LEU A 150 -2.80 5.50 10.57
C LEU A 150 -3.65 6.72 10.95
N ALA A 151 -4.40 6.63 12.06
CA ALA A 151 -5.17 7.76 12.58
C ALA A 151 -4.27 8.94 12.99
N LEU A 152 -3.14 8.66 13.63
CA LEU A 152 -2.15 9.69 13.95
C LEU A 152 -1.54 10.33 12.69
N GLU A 153 -1.29 9.54 11.65
CA GLU A 153 -0.78 10.06 10.37
C GLU A 153 -1.81 10.95 9.66
N LEU A 154 -3.10 10.61 9.71
CA LEU A 154 -4.17 11.47 9.22
C LEU A 154 -4.19 12.82 9.95
N VAL A 155 -4.07 12.81 11.29
CA VAL A 155 -3.99 14.05 12.08
C VAL A 155 -2.76 14.86 11.72
N GLU A 156 -1.60 14.23 11.58
CA GLU A 156 -0.35 14.91 11.22
C GLU A 156 -0.42 15.63 9.87
N LYS A 157 -1.12 15.00 8.91
CA LYS A 157 -1.32 15.55 7.56
C LYS A 157 -2.53 16.48 7.44
N GLY A 158 -3.31 16.66 8.49
CA GLY A 158 -4.55 17.47 8.46
C GLY A 158 -5.66 16.85 7.62
N LEU A 159 -5.69 15.52 7.52
CA LEU A 159 -6.60 14.75 6.67
C LEU A 159 -7.68 14.05 7.51
N VAL A 160 -8.79 13.70 6.84
CA VAL A 160 -9.87 12.87 7.38
C VAL A 160 -10.24 11.78 6.37
N THR A 161 -10.87 10.72 6.86
CA THR A 161 -11.41 9.63 6.03
C THR A 161 -12.84 9.31 6.43
N ASP A 162 -13.65 8.86 5.49
CA ASP A 162 -15.03 8.37 5.72
C ASP A 162 -15.13 6.84 5.60
N GLN A 163 -14.04 6.16 5.23
CA GLN A 163 -14.06 4.71 5.05
C GLN A 163 -12.70 4.09 5.41
N VAL A 164 -12.75 2.95 6.08
CA VAL A 164 -11.58 2.12 6.33
C VAL A 164 -11.71 0.78 5.61
N VAL A 165 -10.57 0.25 5.17
CA VAL A 165 -10.46 -1.04 4.48
C VAL A 165 -9.40 -1.86 5.16
N LEU A 166 -9.64 -3.15 5.30
CA LEU A 166 -8.71 -4.13 5.85
C LEU A 166 -8.52 -5.29 4.89
N ASP A 167 -7.25 -5.63 4.62
CA ASP A 167 -6.87 -6.85 3.94
C ASP A 167 -6.03 -7.72 4.87
N VAL A 168 -6.40 -9.00 4.99
CA VAL A 168 -5.72 -9.99 5.82
C VAL A 168 -5.25 -11.14 4.94
N GLY A 169 -3.94 -11.28 4.80
CA GLY A 169 -3.31 -12.36 4.06
C GLY A 169 -2.87 -13.47 5.00
N TYR A 170 -3.33 -14.69 4.71
CA TYR A 170 -2.99 -15.87 5.51
C TYR A 170 -1.61 -16.44 5.16
N ASP A 171 -1.06 -17.22 6.08
CA ASP A 171 0.22 -17.91 5.88
C ASP A 171 0.03 -19.20 5.07
N THR A 172 1.07 -19.62 4.35
CA THR A 172 1.09 -20.86 3.58
C THR A 172 0.91 -22.11 4.46
N SER A 173 1.34 -22.06 5.73
CA SER A 173 1.16 -23.16 6.69
C SER A 173 -0.31 -23.46 6.98
N SER A 174 -1.22 -22.54 6.70
CA SER A 174 -2.66 -22.74 6.87
C SER A 174 -3.36 -23.37 5.66
N ALA A 175 -2.64 -23.73 4.59
CA ALA A 175 -3.26 -24.21 3.36
C ALA A 175 -4.05 -25.52 3.57
N GLU A 176 -3.55 -26.45 4.38
CA GLU A 176 -4.24 -27.72 4.68
C GLU A 176 -5.50 -27.48 5.51
N VAL A 177 -5.42 -26.65 6.54
CA VAL A 177 -6.56 -26.29 7.38
C VAL A 177 -7.62 -25.56 6.56
N ALA A 178 -7.20 -24.68 5.67
CA ALA A 178 -8.08 -23.96 4.76
C ALA A 178 -8.79 -24.90 3.78
N ALA A 179 -8.08 -25.87 3.22
CA ALA A 179 -8.66 -26.88 2.32
C ALA A 179 -9.74 -27.72 3.03
N LEU A 180 -9.48 -28.13 4.27
CA LEU A 180 -10.46 -28.88 5.09
C LEU A 180 -11.68 -28.03 5.46
N ALA A 181 -11.52 -26.72 5.50
CA ALA A 181 -12.59 -25.76 5.80
C ALA A 181 -13.28 -25.20 4.53
N GLU A 182 -13.02 -25.81 3.37
CA GLU A 182 -13.57 -25.40 2.06
C GLU A 182 -13.22 -23.95 1.65
N HIS A 183 -12.16 -23.39 2.22
CA HIS A 183 -11.64 -22.11 1.80
C HIS A 183 -11.03 -22.16 0.40
N GLU A 184 -11.30 -21.15 -0.40
CA GLU A 184 -10.67 -20.98 -1.71
C GLU A 184 -9.15 -20.85 -1.57
N LEU A 185 -8.39 -21.69 -2.28
CA LEU A 185 -6.95 -21.63 -2.32
C LEU A 185 -6.47 -20.98 -3.62
N LYS A 186 -5.55 -20.05 -3.50
CA LYS A 186 -4.85 -19.43 -4.65
C LYS A 186 -3.40 -19.89 -4.70
N SER A 187 -2.81 -19.80 -5.89
CA SER A 187 -1.37 -20.00 -6.04
C SER A 187 -0.67 -18.65 -5.88
N ASP A 188 0.32 -18.60 -4.99
CA ASP A 188 1.15 -17.41 -4.84
C ASP A 188 2.16 -17.26 -6.02
N ARG A 189 3.01 -16.21 -5.96
CA ARG A 189 4.04 -15.97 -6.98
C ARG A 189 5.00 -17.14 -7.19
N TYR A 190 5.18 -17.97 -6.18
CA TYR A 190 6.10 -19.13 -6.18
C TYR A 190 5.39 -20.45 -6.47
N GLY A 191 4.09 -20.43 -6.82
CA GLY A 191 3.29 -21.62 -7.09
C GLY A 191 2.78 -22.33 -5.85
N ARG A 192 3.00 -21.79 -4.63
CA ARG A 192 2.53 -22.40 -3.38
C ARG A 192 1.05 -22.13 -3.20
N LYS A 193 0.31 -23.12 -2.67
CA LYS A 193 -1.09 -22.94 -2.30
C LYS A 193 -1.18 -22.07 -1.05
N VAL A 194 -1.99 -21.04 -1.10
CA VAL A 194 -2.27 -20.11 0.01
C VAL A 194 -3.78 -19.89 0.10
N PRO A 195 -4.34 -19.80 1.31
CA PRO A 195 -5.74 -19.43 1.47
C PRO A 195 -5.99 -18.06 0.84
N ASN A 196 -7.18 -17.90 0.23
CA ASN A 196 -7.58 -16.60 -0.28
C ASN A 196 -7.56 -15.58 0.86
N HIS A 197 -7.08 -14.35 0.58
CA HIS A 197 -7.03 -13.30 1.59
C HIS A 197 -8.45 -12.86 1.99
N ALA A 198 -8.62 -12.50 3.27
CA ALA A 198 -9.84 -11.86 3.74
C ALA A 198 -9.76 -10.36 3.45
N HIS A 199 -10.89 -9.80 3.03
CA HIS A 199 -11.05 -8.40 2.70
C HIS A 199 -12.35 -7.86 3.26
N GLY A 200 -12.31 -6.64 3.79
CA GLY A 200 -13.51 -5.95 4.25
C GLY A 200 -13.34 -4.45 4.29
N SER A 201 -14.44 -3.75 4.19
CA SER A 201 -14.48 -2.31 4.33
C SER A 201 -15.65 -1.88 5.23
N GLN A 202 -15.52 -0.69 5.81
CA GLN A 202 -16.54 -0.09 6.65
C GLN A 202 -16.53 1.43 6.51
N ARG A 203 -17.70 2.01 6.28
CA ARG A 203 -17.86 3.46 6.33
C ARG A 203 -17.95 3.93 7.77
N LEU A 204 -17.39 5.09 8.03
CA LEU A 204 -17.54 5.82 9.27
C LEU A 204 -18.78 6.70 9.21
N ASP A 205 -19.43 6.92 10.34
CA ASP A 205 -20.65 7.74 10.41
C ASP A 205 -20.41 9.18 9.93
N THR A 206 -19.23 9.70 10.21
CA THR A 206 -18.77 11.00 9.76
C THR A 206 -17.30 10.94 9.37
N PRO A 207 -16.87 11.71 8.34
CA PRO A 207 -15.47 11.82 7.99
C PRO A 207 -14.64 12.34 9.18
N CYS A 208 -13.66 11.54 9.63
CA CYS A 208 -12.87 11.89 10.80
C CYS A 208 -11.42 11.36 10.73
N SER A 209 -10.61 11.76 11.69
CA SER A 209 -9.29 11.19 11.99
C SER A 209 -9.23 10.64 13.44
N SER A 210 -10.39 10.30 14.01
CA SER A 210 -10.50 9.75 15.36
C SER A 210 -9.87 8.37 15.42
N GLY A 211 -8.85 8.20 16.27
CA GLY A 211 -8.21 6.91 16.51
C GLY A 211 -9.20 5.88 17.08
N ARG A 212 -10.14 6.31 17.93
CA ARG A 212 -11.17 5.43 18.48
C ARG A 212 -12.14 4.92 17.41
N ALA A 213 -12.63 5.82 16.56
CA ALA A 213 -13.57 5.44 15.50
C ALA A 213 -12.91 4.51 14.49
N ILE A 214 -11.70 4.84 14.03
CA ILE A 214 -10.92 4.04 13.07
C ILE A 214 -10.58 2.67 13.65
N CYS A 215 -10.06 2.59 14.89
CA CYS A 215 -9.73 1.32 15.53
C CYS A 215 -10.97 0.45 15.74
N ARG A 216 -12.11 1.03 16.14
CA ARG A 216 -13.39 0.30 16.28
C ARG A 216 -13.83 -0.30 14.95
N ALA A 217 -13.89 0.51 13.90
CA ALA A 217 -14.31 0.05 12.58
C ALA A 217 -13.39 -1.04 12.03
N VAL A 218 -12.07 -0.89 12.19
CA VAL A 218 -11.09 -1.90 11.75
C VAL A 218 -11.20 -3.19 12.58
N ALA A 219 -11.47 -3.10 13.90
CA ALA A 219 -11.73 -4.27 14.73
C ALA A 219 -12.97 -5.03 14.28
N GLU A 220 -14.07 -4.32 14.03
CA GLU A 220 -15.32 -4.90 13.54
C GLU A 220 -15.17 -5.57 12.17
N ILE A 221 -14.37 -4.96 11.26
CA ILE A 221 -14.03 -5.61 9.99
C ILE A 221 -13.25 -6.90 10.25
N PHE A 222 -12.20 -6.83 11.06
CA PHE A 222 -11.34 -7.98 11.37
C PHE A 222 -12.16 -9.14 11.94
N ASP A 223 -12.97 -8.87 12.93
CA ASP A 223 -13.81 -9.88 13.63
C ASP A 223 -14.84 -10.50 12.68
N ARG A 224 -15.31 -9.76 11.66
CA ARG A 224 -16.29 -10.22 10.67
C ARG A 224 -15.68 -11.07 9.56
N VAL A 225 -14.47 -10.70 9.06
CA VAL A 225 -13.94 -11.29 7.82
C VAL A 225 -12.81 -12.31 8.05
N THR A 226 -12.19 -12.31 9.22
CA THR A 226 -11.01 -13.15 9.48
C THR A 226 -11.43 -14.53 10.00
N ASP A 227 -10.94 -15.59 9.37
CA ASP A 227 -11.08 -16.93 9.91
C ASP A 227 -10.05 -17.17 11.02
N SER A 228 -10.53 -17.34 12.23
CA SER A 228 -9.69 -17.53 13.42
C SER A 228 -8.91 -18.87 13.45
N ARG A 229 -9.26 -19.80 12.59
CA ARG A 229 -8.56 -21.11 12.46
C ARG A 229 -7.27 -20.98 11.65
N LEU A 230 -7.14 -19.92 10.86
CA LEU A 230 -6.02 -19.68 9.95
C LEU A 230 -4.99 -18.75 10.58
N THR A 231 -3.72 -18.99 10.31
CA THR A 231 -2.64 -18.09 10.72
C THR A 231 -2.45 -16.96 9.72
N VAL A 232 -2.18 -15.76 10.23
CA VAL A 232 -2.04 -14.53 9.46
C VAL A 232 -0.56 -14.25 9.17
N ARG A 233 -0.26 -13.81 7.95
CA ARG A 233 1.10 -13.45 7.52
C ARG A 233 1.22 -12.01 7.02
N ARG A 234 0.15 -11.44 6.51
CA ARG A 234 0.15 -10.09 5.95
C ARG A 234 -1.08 -9.31 6.39
N LEU A 235 -0.89 -8.05 6.72
CA LEU A 235 -1.95 -7.12 7.10
C LEU A 235 -1.80 -5.83 6.29
N ASN A 236 -2.92 -5.26 5.86
CA ASN A 236 -2.95 -3.94 5.25
C ASN A 236 -4.20 -3.19 5.73
N VAL A 237 -4.00 -2.01 6.30
CA VAL A 237 -5.07 -1.11 6.74
C VAL A 237 -5.03 0.14 5.88
N THR A 238 -6.16 0.49 5.30
CA THR A 238 -6.28 1.64 4.39
C THR A 238 -7.38 2.58 4.86
N ALA A 239 -7.06 3.86 4.99
CA ALA A 239 -8.03 4.95 5.02
C ALA A 239 -8.35 5.34 3.59
N ALA A 240 -9.58 5.11 3.14
CA ALA A 240 -10.05 5.45 1.80
C ALA A 240 -10.75 6.83 1.81
N HIS A 241 -10.96 7.41 0.62
CA HIS A 241 -11.60 8.72 0.43
C HIS A 241 -11.01 9.82 1.32
N VAL A 242 -9.68 9.82 1.42
CA VAL A 242 -8.96 10.79 2.24
C VAL A 242 -9.04 12.17 1.62
N ALA A 243 -9.42 13.17 2.44
CA ALA A 243 -9.49 14.57 2.02
C ALA A 243 -9.02 15.51 3.13
N PRO A 244 -8.61 16.75 2.81
CA PRO A 244 -8.32 17.77 3.81
C PRO A 244 -9.52 18.01 4.71
N ARG A 245 -9.24 18.24 6.01
CA ARG A 245 -10.26 18.53 7.00
C ARG A 245 -11.00 19.79 6.66
N GLY A 246 -12.04 19.93 6.13
CA GLY A 246 -12.80 21.10 5.71
C GLY A 246 -13.33 21.01 4.28
N MET A 247 -12.67 20.25 3.41
CA MET A 247 -13.16 19.98 2.06
C MET A 247 -14.22 18.88 2.02
N HIS A 248 -14.24 17.96 2.98
CA HIS A 248 -15.29 16.94 3.07
C HIS A 248 -16.71 17.53 3.23
N LYS A 249 -16.82 18.73 3.76
CA LYS A 249 -18.12 19.42 3.89
C LYS A 249 -18.79 19.79 2.57
N LEU A 250 -18.04 19.82 1.47
CA LEU A 250 -18.54 20.20 0.14
C LEU A 250 -19.07 19.03 -0.69
N GLN A 251 -18.73 17.78 -0.31
CA GLN A 251 -19.19 16.58 -1.00
C GLN A 251 -20.33 15.82 -0.29
N ASP A 252 -20.58 16.14 0.95
CA ASP A 252 -21.75 15.64 1.66
C ASP A 252 -23.02 16.32 1.12
N LYS A 253 -23.67 15.68 0.15
CA LYS A 253 -25.11 15.83 0.07
C LYS A 253 -25.63 15.51 1.48
N PRO A 254 -26.42 16.38 2.12
CA PRO A 254 -26.95 16.11 3.44
C PRO A 254 -27.63 14.72 3.33
N ARG A 255 -27.04 13.72 4.00
CA ARG A 255 -27.69 12.45 4.16
C ARG A 255 -29.01 12.81 4.80
N ALA A 256 -30.11 12.54 4.12
CA ALA A 256 -31.42 12.71 4.72
C ALA A 256 -31.39 11.89 5.99
N VAL A 257 -31.12 12.53 7.12
CA VAL A 257 -31.28 11.91 8.42
C VAL A 257 -32.78 11.69 8.50
N GLN A 258 -33.21 10.44 8.41
CA GLN A 258 -34.57 10.10 8.74
C GLN A 258 -34.71 10.46 10.23
N LEU A 259 -35.24 11.63 10.47
CA LEU A 259 -35.57 12.06 11.82
C LEU A 259 -36.62 11.06 12.32
N ASP A 260 -36.28 10.38 13.40
CA ASP A 260 -37.30 9.63 14.14
C ASP A 260 -38.34 10.67 14.60
N LEU A 261 -39.58 10.46 14.20
CA LEU A 261 -40.67 11.39 14.51
C LEU A 261 -40.87 11.59 16.02
N PHE A 262 -40.28 10.69 16.81
CA PHE A 262 -40.35 10.65 18.27
C PHE A 262 -39.04 11.06 18.97
N ALA A 263 -38.01 11.42 18.21
CA ALA A 263 -36.73 11.87 18.79
C ALA A 263 -36.89 13.28 19.36
N ASP A 264 -36.49 13.45 20.62
CA ASP A 264 -36.46 14.77 21.26
C ASP A 264 -35.34 15.63 20.62
N PRO A 265 -35.68 16.78 20.01
CA PRO A 265 -34.69 17.65 19.38
C PRO A 265 -33.61 18.16 20.36
N GLU A 266 -33.95 18.33 21.66
CA GLU A 266 -33.00 18.79 22.67
C GLU A 266 -32.01 17.68 22.99
N GLU A 267 -32.46 16.43 23.06
CA GLU A 267 -31.60 15.25 23.33
C GLU A 267 -30.65 15.01 22.13
N LEU A 268 -31.14 15.18 20.91
CA LEU A 268 -30.30 15.10 19.70
C LEU A 268 -29.20 16.17 19.69
N GLN A 269 -29.56 17.42 20.00
CA GLN A 269 -28.59 18.53 20.06
C GLN A 269 -27.56 18.30 21.17
N ARG A 270 -27.98 17.81 22.33
CA ARG A 270 -27.09 17.49 23.46
C ARG A 270 -26.11 16.37 23.09
N THR A 271 -26.60 15.29 22.51
CA THR A 271 -25.77 14.17 22.07
C THR A 271 -24.75 14.60 21.01
N GLU A 272 -25.15 15.46 20.08
CA GLU A 272 -24.25 15.98 19.07
C GLU A 272 -23.18 16.93 19.66
N ALA A 273 -23.56 17.77 20.62
CA ALA A 273 -22.62 18.63 21.34
C ALA A 273 -21.60 17.81 22.16
N GLU A 274 -22.05 16.79 22.86
CA GLU A 274 -21.17 15.87 23.62
C GLU A 274 -20.19 15.13 22.68
N ARG A 275 -20.67 14.68 21.53
CA ARG A 275 -19.83 14.07 20.49
C ARG A 275 -18.75 15.01 20.00
N ARG A 276 -19.11 16.25 19.66
CA ARG A 276 -18.14 17.27 19.21
C ARG A 276 -17.09 17.58 20.27
N MET A 277 -17.49 17.73 21.53
CA MET A 277 -16.55 17.94 22.65
C MET A 277 -15.60 16.75 22.83
N SER A 278 -16.10 15.51 22.68
CA SER A 278 -15.28 14.30 22.75
C SER A 278 -14.27 14.22 21.61
N GLU A 279 -14.69 14.55 20.40
CA GLU A 279 -13.84 14.60 19.19
C GLU A 279 -12.74 15.66 19.32
N GLU A 280 -13.07 16.86 19.80
CA GLU A 280 -12.10 17.92 20.07
C GLU A 280 -11.06 17.52 21.12
N LYS A 281 -11.50 16.90 22.21
CA LYS A 281 -10.62 16.40 23.26
C LYS A 281 -9.67 15.34 22.72
N GLU A 282 -10.18 14.40 21.93
CA GLU A 282 -9.37 13.37 21.29
C GLU A 282 -8.33 13.98 20.35
N GLN A 283 -8.73 14.94 19.51
CA GLN A 283 -7.83 15.63 18.61
C GLN A 283 -6.69 16.38 19.32
N ARG A 284 -7.01 17.08 20.42
CA ARG A 284 -5.99 17.73 21.25
C ARG A 284 -5.01 16.69 21.82
N THR A 285 -5.51 15.55 22.27
CA THR A 285 -4.68 14.44 22.77
C THR A 285 -3.78 13.87 21.66
N GLN A 286 -4.31 13.61 20.46
CA GLN A 286 -3.54 13.11 19.31
C GLN A 286 -2.44 14.10 18.90
N SER A 287 -2.76 15.41 18.87
CA SER A 287 -1.79 16.47 18.57
C SER A 287 -0.67 16.55 19.61
N ALA A 288 -1.00 16.40 20.90
CA ALA A 288 0.00 16.34 21.96
C ALA A 288 0.91 15.10 21.83
N ILE A 289 0.34 13.92 21.53
CA ILE A 289 1.09 12.69 21.25
C ILE A 289 2.05 12.89 20.08
N LEU A 290 1.60 13.49 18.99
CA LEU A 290 2.45 13.79 17.82
C LEU A 290 3.61 14.72 18.18
N SER A 291 3.34 15.77 18.96
CA SER A 291 4.37 16.72 19.40
C SER A 291 5.43 16.04 20.27
N ILE A 292 5.03 15.15 21.18
CA ILE A 292 5.94 14.36 22.01
C ILE A 292 6.77 13.41 21.14
N LYS A 293 6.14 12.69 20.20
CA LYS A 293 6.83 11.76 19.29
C LYS A 293 7.81 12.48 18.37
N LYS A 294 7.50 13.68 17.90
CA LYS A 294 8.42 14.51 17.11
C LYS A 294 9.63 14.96 17.90
N LYS A 295 9.45 15.34 19.16
CA LYS A 295 10.51 15.88 20.00
C LYS A 295 11.41 14.80 20.61
N PHE A 296 10.84 13.67 21.04
CA PHE A 296 11.52 12.66 21.82
C PHE A 296 11.62 11.28 21.16
N GLY A 297 11.16 11.17 19.88
CA GLY A 297 11.19 9.93 19.11
C GLY A 297 9.88 9.15 19.15
N LYS A 298 9.71 8.27 18.16
CA LYS A 298 8.47 7.54 17.92
C LYS A 298 8.02 6.64 19.09
N ASN A 299 8.97 6.19 19.92
CA ASN A 299 8.72 5.33 21.07
C ASN A 299 8.60 6.10 22.41
N ALA A 300 8.65 7.43 22.37
CA ALA A 300 8.57 8.25 23.60
C ALA A 300 7.22 8.13 24.33
N ILE A 301 6.15 7.83 23.60
CA ILE A 301 4.84 7.54 24.16
C ILE A 301 4.21 6.37 23.42
N LEU A 302 3.79 5.36 24.17
CA LEU A 302 3.21 4.11 23.68
C LEU A 302 1.91 3.84 24.44
N LYS A 303 0.97 3.13 23.79
CA LYS A 303 -0.27 2.63 24.40
C LYS A 303 -0.02 1.25 25.02
N GLY A 304 -0.84 0.83 25.97
CA GLY A 304 -0.78 -0.53 26.55
C GLY A 304 -0.83 -1.63 25.50
N LEU A 305 -1.58 -1.42 24.41
CA LEU A 305 -1.65 -2.33 23.27
C LEU A 305 -0.27 -2.64 22.64
N ASN A 306 0.65 -1.69 22.64
CA ASN A 306 2.00 -1.86 22.08
C ASN A 306 2.91 -2.79 22.93
N PHE A 307 2.40 -3.31 24.05
CA PHE A 307 3.04 -4.29 24.93
C PHE A 307 2.28 -5.63 24.97
N ALA A 308 1.17 -5.73 24.22
CA ALA A 308 0.41 -6.97 24.11
C ALA A 308 1.19 -8.03 23.32
N GLU A 309 0.78 -9.28 23.46
CA GLU A 309 1.37 -10.38 22.69
C GLU A 309 1.18 -10.15 21.20
N GLY A 310 2.26 -10.36 20.42
CA GLY A 310 2.29 -10.11 18.99
C GLY A 310 2.46 -8.65 18.57
N ALA A 311 2.49 -7.69 19.51
CA ALA A 311 2.67 -6.27 19.20
C ALA A 311 3.99 -6.01 18.46
N THR A 312 3.93 -5.19 17.39
CA THR A 312 5.08 -4.93 16.50
C THR A 312 5.51 -3.47 16.45
N GLN A 313 4.68 -2.55 16.93
CA GLN A 313 4.89 -1.10 16.74
C GLN A 313 6.20 -0.59 17.32
N ARG A 314 6.65 -1.09 18.47
CA ARG A 314 7.91 -0.69 19.08
C ARG A 314 9.13 -0.99 18.20
N GLU A 315 9.15 -2.21 17.64
CA GLU A 315 10.22 -2.63 16.73
C GLU A 315 10.16 -1.89 15.40
N ARG A 316 8.97 -1.68 14.85
CA ARG A 316 8.76 -0.92 13.61
C ARG A 316 9.22 0.53 13.73
N ASN A 317 9.01 1.15 14.87
CA ASN A 317 9.44 2.53 15.12
C ASN A 317 10.96 2.71 15.07
N SER A 318 11.74 1.64 15.31
CA SER A 318 13.21 1.62 15.25
C SER A 318 13.74 1.15 13.89
N GLN A 319 12.88 0.81 12.93
CA GLN A 319 13.28 0.40 11.59
C GLN A 319 13.43 1.59 10.65
N ILE A 320 14.36 1.49 9.70
CA ILE A 320 14.54 2.43 8.59
C ILE A 320 14.19 1.67 7.30
N GLY A 321 13.16 2.16 6.57
CA GLY A 321 12.71 1.52 5.34
C GLY A 321 12.24 0.07 5.49
N GLY A 322 11.75 -0.31 6.69
CA GLY A 322 11.28 -1.67 6.98
C GLY A 322 12.36 -2.67 7.37
N HIS A 323 13.60 -2.22 7.51
CA HIS A 323 14.75 -3.04 7.94
C HIS A 323 15.28 -2.56 9.29
N LYS A 324 15.82 -3.47 10.10
CA LYS A 324 16.56 -3.09 11.30
C LYS A 324 17.82 -2.33 10.86
N ALA A 325 18.00 -1.13 11.42
CA ALA A 325 19.19 -0.32 11.21
C ALA A 325 20.40 -0.94 11.91
#